data_23c789ba3b8df108fd3aaee725631c85
#
_entry.id   23c789ba3b8df108fd3aaee725631c85
#
_cell.length_a   1.000
_cell.length_b   1.000
_cell.length_c   1.000
_cell.angle_alpha   90.00
_cell.angle_beta   90.00
_cell.angle_gamma   90.00
#
_symmetry.space_group_name_H-M   'P 1'
#
loop_
_entity.id
_entity.type
_entity.pdbx_description
1 polymer ?
#
loop_
_entity_poly.entity_id
_entity_poly.type
_entity_poly.pdbx_seq_one_letter_code
_entity_poly.pdbx_strand_id
1 'polypeptide(L)'
;MHISLLAQQPQLLDAVTQMLHREWSDFPNWRDAAVIQQRLQARNQAETKTLTLVATTSDGELMATASIIHYELSDIAEREFWLGEVITAAVHRGKGLASALVTRLITEARLRGIAALWLYTPDQQALYRRFGWQDVEQRVMADEEVTVMVLKIV
;
A
#
# COMPACT_ATOMS: atom_id res chain seq x y z
N MET A 1 -5.85 18.11 -4.54
CA MET A 1 -5.39 16.84 -3.97
C MET A 1 -4.04 17.01 -3.31
N HIS A 2 -3.89 16.49 -2.11
CA HIS A 2 -2.61 16.49 -1.39
C HIS A 2 -2.23 15.05 -1.08
N ILE A 3 -0.96 14.72 -1.27
CA ILE A 3 -0.41 13.42 -0.86
C ILE A 3 0.62 13.69 0.26
N SER A 4 0.47 12.98 1.37
CA SER A 4 1.36 13.11 2.51
C SER A 4 1.53 11.78 3.23
N LEU A 5 2.48 11.73 4.16
CA LEU A 5 2.63 10.58 5.04
C LEU A 5 1.50 10.59 6.08
N LEU A 6 0.95 9.43 6.37
CA LEU A 6 -0.03 9.29 7.45
C LEU A 6 0.57 9.76 8.79
N ALA A 7 1.86 9.54 8.98
CA ALA A 7 2.56 10.02 10.17
C ALA A 7 2.47 11.53 10.37
N GLN A 8 2.31 12.29 9.28
CA GLN A 8 2.14 13.74 9.31
C GLN A 8 0.67 14.18 9.45
N GLN A 9 -0.26 13.22 9.41
CA GLN A 9 -1.69 13.44 9.45
C GLN A 9 -2.34 12.52 10.49
N PRO A 10 -1.92 12.60 11.77
CA PRO A 10 -2.39 11.64 12.79
C PRO A 10 -3.90 11.62 12.99
N GLN A 11 -4.59 12.72 12.66
CA GLN A 11 -6.06 12.78 12.73
C GLN A 11 -6.74 11.85 11.70
N LEU A 12 -6.01 11.36 10.70
CA LEU A 12 -6.56 10.47 9.69
C LEU A 12 -6.37 8.99 10.03
N LEU A 13 -5.74 8.66 11.15
CA LEU A 13 -5.46 7.27 11.51
C LEU A 13 -6.73 6.41 11.55
N ASP A 14 -7.79 6.91 12.20
CA ASP A 14 -9.05 6.17 12.28
C ASP A 14 -9.70 6.02 10.89
N ALA A 15 -9.68 7.06 10.08
CA ALA A 15 -10.28 7.02 8.75
C ALA A 15 -9.58 5.98 7.86
N VAL A 16 -8.24 5.92 7.90
CA VAL A 16 -7.47 4.92 7.16
C VAL A 16 -7.76 3.52 7.70
N THR A 17 -7.79 3.36 9.02
CA THR A 17 -8.12 2.08 9.66
C THR A 17 -9.47 1.56 9.18
N GLN A 18 -10.50 2.42 9.18
CA GLN A 18 -11.84 2.04 8.76
C GLN A 18 -11.92 1.72 7.27
N MET A 19 -11.18 2.46 6.44
CA MET A 19 -11.12 2.22 5.00
C MET A 19 -10.56 0.81 4.71
N LEU A 20 -9.45 0.44 5.36
CA LEU A 20 -8.83 -0.87 5.21
C LEU A 20 -9.75 -1.98 5.76
N HIS A 21 -10.34 -1.75 6.91
CA HIS A 21 -11.24 -2.73 7.54
C HIS A 21 -12.46 -3.02 6.67
N ARG A 22 -13.11 -1.99 6.12
CA ARG A 22 -14.27 -2.18 5.25
C ARG A 22 -13.94 -2.97 3.99
N GLU A 23 -12.75 -2.74 3.42
CA GLU A 23 -12.36 -3.40 2.17
C GLU A 23 -12.09 -4.89 2.38
N TRP A 24 -11.44 -5.26 3.48
CA TRP A 24 -10.91 -6.61 3.66
C TRP A 24 -11.38 -7.34 4.93
N SER A 25 -12.44 -6.88 5.59
CA SER A 25 -12.91 -7.48 6.85
C SER A 25 -13.32 -8.96 6.73
N ASP A 26 -13.58 -9.44 5.51
CA ASP A 26 -13.89 -10.85 5.28
C ASP A 26 -12.66 -11.76 5.46
N PHE A 27 -11.46 -11.20 5.45
CA PHE A 27 -10.22 -11.96 5.61
C PHE A 27 -9.75 -11.91 7.06
N PRO A 28 -9.21 -13.02 7.61
CA PRO A 28 -8.88 -13.10 9.04
C PRO A 28 -7.98 -12.00 9.57
N ASN A 29 -6.98 -11.59 8.80
CA ASN A 29 -6.00 -10.58 9.22
C ASN A 29 -6.58 -9.15 9.24
N TRP A 30 -7.82 -8.98 8.78
CA TRP A 30 -8.45 -7.67 8.61
C TRP A 30 -9.74 -7.53 9.40
N ARG A 31 -10.06 -8.52 10.27
CA ARG A 31 -11.32 -8.53 11.04
C ARG A 31 -11.29 -7.59 12.22
N ASP A 32 -10.13 -7.35 12.82
CA ASP A 32 -9.99 -6.55 14.03
C ASP A 32 -9.39 -5.19 13.68
N ALA A 33 -10.21 -4.14 13.76
CA ALA A 33 -9.79 -2.77 13.47
C ALA A 33 -8.64 -2.31 14.38
N ALA A 34 -8.60 -2.75 15.63
CA ALA A 34 -7.53 -2.39 16.56
C ALA A 34 -6.17 -2.94 16.09
N VAL A 35 -6.15 -4.15 15.53
CA VAL A 35 -4.95 -4.76 14.98
C VAL A 35 -4.47 -4.00 13.75
N ILE A 36 -5.40 -3.60 12.88
CA ILE A 36 -5.08 -2.78 11.69
C ILE A 36 -4.43 -1.47 12.14
N GLN A 37 -5.03 -0.80 13.12
CA GLN A 37 -4.50 0.46 13.63
C GLN A 37 -3.09 0.31 14.21
N GLN A 38 -2.84 -0.77 14.94
CA GLN A 38 -1.51 -1.06 15.47
C GLN A 38 -0.46 -1.23 14.36
N ARG A 39 -0.83 -1.89 13.27
CA ARG A 39 0.07 -2.04 12.12
C ARG A 39 0.38 -0.69 11.48
N LEU A 40 -0.63 0.16 11.31
CA LEU A 40 -0.43 1.51 10.78
C LEU A 40 0.47 2.35 11.68
N GLN A 41 0.26 2.29 12.98
CA GLN A 41 1.09 3.01 13.95
C GLN A 41 2.54 2.53 13.91
N ALA A 42 2.76 1.23 13.76
CA ALA A 42 4.12 0.68 13.67
C ALA A 42 4.85 1.21 12.43
N ARG A 43 4.14 1.35 11.30
CA ARG A 43 4.73 1.90 10.06
C ARG A 43 5.06 3.38 10.17
N ASN A 44 4.39 4.11 11.06
CA ASN A 44 4.62 5.54 11.25
C ASN A 44 5.88 5.86 12.05
N GLN A 45 6.60 4.85 12.54
CA GLN A 45 7.82 5.07 13.31
C GLN A 45 8.96 5.54 12.40
N ALA A 46 9.72 6.52 12.88
CA ALA A 46 10.76 7.15 12.07
C ALA A 46 11.91 6.21 11.72
N GLU A 47 12.14 5.18 12.52
CA GLU A 47 13.26 4.24 12.35
C GLU A 47 13.01 3.18 11.29
N THR A 48 11.78 3.06 10.80
CA THR A 48 11.44 2.05 9.79
C THR A 48 11.53 2.63 8.38
N LYS A 49 11.72 1.75 7.40
CA LYS A 49 11.61 2.13 5.98
C LYS A 49 10.18 2.00 5.47
N THR A 50 9.28 1.46 6.28
CA THR A 50 7.87 1.33 5.95
C THR A 50 7.14 2.65 6.14
N LEU A 51 6.02 2.81 5.45
CA LEU A 51 5.19 4.02 5.54
C LEU A 51 3.80 3.76 5.01
N THR A 52 2.89 4.66 5.35
CA THR A 52 1.57 4.74 4.72
C THR A 52 1.40 6.14 4.17
N LEU A 53 1.01 6.22 2.89
CA LEU A 53 0.65 7.48 2.24
C LEU A 53 -0.85 7.66 2.26
N VAL A 54 -1.28 8.92 2.35
CA VAL A 54 -2.69 9.30 2.22
C VAL A 54 -2.85 10.36 1.16
N ALA A 55 -3.91 10.26 0.37
CA ALA A 55 -4.34 11.30 -0.56
C ALA A 55 -5.60 11.93 0.01
N THR A 56 -5.62 13.26 0.10
CA THR A 56 -6.73 14.01 0.70
C THR A 56 -7.23 15.09 -0.25
N THR A 57 -8.49 15.47 -0.06
CA THR A 57 -9.07 16.66 -0.71
C THR A 57 -8.45 17.91 -0.12
N SER A 58 -8.74 19.08 -0.73
CA SER A 58 -8.34 20.36 -0.16
C SER A 58 -8.95 20.62 1.23
N ASP A 59 -10.08 19.99 1.54
CA ASP A 59 -10.73 20.07 2.84
C ASP A 59 -10.22 19.06 3.85
N GLY A 60 -9.24 18.22 3.45
CA GLY A 60 -8.64 17.22 4.33
C GLY A 60 -9.37 15.89 4.40
N GLU A 61 -10.35 15.63 3.52
CA GLU A 61 -11.05 14.35 3.46
C GLU A 61 -10.15 13.27 2.83
N LEU A 62 -10.11 12.09 3.45
CA LEU A 62 -9.35 10.96 2.92
C LEU A 62 -9.98 10.42 1.64
N MET A 63 -9.17 10.34 0.57
CA MET A 63 -9.60 9.80 -0.72
C MET A 63 -9.00 8.43 -1.03
N ALA A 64 -7.75 8.21 -0.64
CA ALA A 64 -7.03 6.99 -1.01
C ALA A 64 -5.82 6.80 -0.10
N THR A 65 -5.31 5.57 -0.07
CA THR A 65 -4.12 5.22 0.70
C THR A 65 -3.30 4.16 -0.04
N ALA A 66 -2.01 4.10 0.27
CA ALA A 66 -1.09 3.07 -0.19
C ALA A 66 0.08 2.98 0.80
N SER A 67 0.68 1.80 0.92
CA SER A 67 1.73 1.58 1.93
C SER A 67 2.94 0.86 1.35
N ILE A 68 4.10 1.10 1.97
CA ILE A 68 5.25 0.21 1.91
C ILE A 68 5.20 -0.66 3.16
N ILE A 69 5.17 -1.97 2.95
CA ILE A 69 4.97 -2.98 4.00
C ILE A 69 6.22 -3.85 4.09
N HIS A 70 6.63 -4.15 5.31
CA HIS A 70 7.75 -5.06 5.56
C HIS A 70 7.21 -6.50 5.57
N TYR A 71 7.66 -7.30 4.61
CA TYR A 71 7.27 -8.71 4.50
C TYR A 71 5.74 -8.92 4.45
N GLU A 72 5.06 -8.30 3.48
CA GLU A 72 3.64 -8.62 3.25
C GLU A 72 3.45 -10.11 3.01
N LEU A 73 4.36 -10.73 2.24
CA LEU A 73 4.57 -12.17 2.21
C LEU A 73 5.96 -12.44 2.76
N SER A 74 6.08 -13.38 3.70
CA SER A 74 7.30 -13.57 4.47
C SER A 74 8.05 -14.88 4.16
N ASP A 75 7.60 -15.63 3.17
CA ASP A 75 8.18 -16.93 2.85
C ASP A 75 9.52 -16.86 2.12
N ILE A 76 9.86 -15.71 1.52
CA ILE A 76 11.12 -15.51 0.80
C ILE A 76 11.83 -14.30 1.39
N ALA A 77 12.94 -14.54 2.06
CA ALA A 77 13.65 -13.52 2.84
C ALA A 77 14.16 -12.35 2.00
N GLU A 78 14.50 -12.59 0.72
CA GLU A 78 15.01 -11.55 -0.18
C GLU A 78 13.94 -10.58 -0.63
N ARG A 79 12.65 -10.93 -0.47
CA ARG A 79 11.52 -10.10 -0.85
C ARG A 79 11.03 -9.31 0.36
N GLU A 80 11.77 -8.27 0.70
CA GLU A 80 11.62 -7.59 1.98
C GLU A 80 10.52 -6.51 1.99
N PHE A 81 10.55 -5.58 1.03
CA PHE A 81 9.64 -4.43 1.02
C PHE A 81 8.59 -4.56 -0.07
N TRP A 82 7.32 -4.32 0.30
CA TRP A 82 6.16 -4.57 -0.55
C TRP A 82 5.30 -3.32 -0.69
N LEU A 83 4.84 -3.06 -1.90
CA LEU A 83 3.71 -2.14 -2.11
C LEU A 83 2.44 -2.89 -1.81
N GLY A 84 1.61 -2.37 -0.93
CA GLY A 84 0.35 -3.01 -0.59
C GLY A 84 -0.66 -2.05 0.01
N GLU A 85 -1.83 -2.60 0.32
CA GLU A 85 -2.93 -1.86 0.93
C GLU A 85 -3.33 -0.63 0.13
N VAL A 86 -3.36 -0.76 -1.21
CA VAL A 86 -3.74 0.31 -2.12
C VAL A 86 -5.25 0.33 -2.25
N ILE A 87 -5.88 1.39 -1.75
CA ILE A 87 -7.35 1.54 -1.80
C ILE A 87 -7.71 2.97 -2.17
N THR A 88 -8.68 3.12 -3.07
CA THR A 88 -9.32 4.40 -3.35
C THR A 88 -10.78 4.31 -2.91
N ALA A 89 -11.26 5.32 -2.16
CA ALA A 89 -12.66 5.40 -1.78
C ALA A 89 -13.54 5.39 -3.04
N ALA A 90 -14.69 4.71 -2.96
CA ALA A 90 -15.54 4.48 -4.13
C ALA A 90 -15.90 5.77 -4.86
N VAL A 91 -16.23 6.83 -4.11
CA VAL A 91 -16.64 8.12 -4.69
C VAL A 91 -15.49 8.87 -5.38
N HIS A 92 -14.26 8.45 -5.14
CA HIS A 92 -13.06 9.09 -5.70
C HIS A 92 -12.35 8.25 -6.76
N ARG A 93 -12.92 7.11 -7.15
CA ARG A 93 -12.33 6.25 -8.18
C ARG A 93 -12.37 6.91 -9.56
N GLY A 94 -11.44 6.50 -10.43
CA GLY A 94 -11.36 7.03 -11.79
C GLY A 94 -10.70 8.39 -11.90
N LYS A 95 -10.02 8.87 -10.85
CA LYS A 95 -9.35 10.17 -10.83
C LYS A 95 -7.82 10.07 -10.86
N GLY A 96 -7.27 8.87 -11.08
CA GLY A 96 -5.82 8.67 -11.13
C GLY A 96 -5.12 8.69 -9.77
N LEU A 97 -5.85 8.49 -8.67
CA LEU A 97 -5.28 8.56 -7.32
C LEU A 97 -4.30 7.42 -7.05
N ALA A 98 -4.63 6.20 -7.47
CA ALA A 98 -3.72 5.07 -7.30
C ALA A 98 -2.40 5.32 -8.01
N SER A 99 -2.43 5.81 -9.25
CA SER A 99 -1.22 6.14 -10.00
C SER A 99 -0.40 7.22 -9.32
N ALA A 100 -1.05 8.25 -8.79
CA ALA A 100 -0.37 9.33 -8.07
C ALA A 100 0.30 8.81 -6.79
N LEU A 101 -0.39 7.96 -6.03
CA LEU A 101 0.17 7.35 -4.83
C LEU A 101 1.34 6.43 -5.15
N VAL A 102 1.23 5.61 -6.19
CA VAL A 102 2.32 4.71 -6.61
C VAL A 102 3.55 5.52 -7.02
N THR A 103 3.38 6.60 -7.78
CA THR A 103 4.48 7.48 -8.18
C THR A 103 5.19 8.05 -6.96
N ARG A 104 4.44 8.57 -5.98
CA ARG A 104 5.02 9.11 -4.75
C ARG A 104 5.69 8.02 -3.92
N LEU A 105 5.10 6.84 -3.89
CA LEU A 105 5.63 5.72 -3.11
C LEU A 105 6.98 5.24 -3.68
N ILE A 106 7.15 5.23 -4.99
CA ILE A 106 8.44 4.91 -5.63
C ILE A 106 9.49 5.93 -5.23
N THR A 107 9.15 7.22 -5.21
CA THR A 107 10.05 8.28 -4.76
C THR A 107 10.45 8.07 -3.30
N GLU A 108 9.50 7.76 -2.43
CA GLU A 108 9.78 7.49 -1.01
C GLU A 108 10.67 6.26 -0.84
N ALA A 109 10.42 5.20 -1.60
CA ALA A 109 11.25 4.00 -1.56
C ALA A 109 12.70 4.33 -1.93
N ARG A 110 12.90 5.13 -2.98
CA ARG A 110 14.23 5.53 -3.40
C ARG A 110 14.94 6.36 -2.33
N LEU A 111 14.24 7.32 -1.72
CA LEU A 111 14.79 8.15 -0.66
C LEU A 111 15.19 7.35 0.58
N ARG A 112 14.50 6.24 0.83
CA ARG A 112 14.75 5.37 1.99
C ARG A 112 15.78 4.28 1.71
N GLY A 113 16.37 4.26 0.51
CA GLY A 113 17.38 3.28 0.14
C GLY A 113 16.82 1.87 -0.08
N ILE A 114 15.55 1.75 -0.42
CA ILE A 114 14.94 0.47 -0.76
C ILE A 114 15.36 0.10 -2.18
N ALA A 115 15.95 -1.10 -2.35
CA ALA A 115 16.46 -1.54 -3.64
C ALA A 115 15.38 -2.10 -4.55
N ALA A 116 14.34 -2.71 -4.00
CA ALA A 116 13.28 -3.33 -4.78
C ALA A 116 11.96 -3.27 -4.02
N LEU A 117 10.87 -3.05 -4.75
CA LEU A 117 9.51 -3.13 -4.24
C LEU A 117 8.80 -4.32 -4.87
N TRP A 118 8.28 -5.19 -4.04
CA TRP A 118 7.46 -6.33 -4.43
C TRP A 118 5.99 -5.97 -4.29
N LEU A 119 5.13 -6.67 -5.02
CA LEU A 119 3.68 -6.60 -4.83
C LEU A 119 3.06 -7.90 -5.33
N TYR A 120 1.81 -8.14 -4.95
CA TYR A 120 0.98 -9.13 -5.61
C TYR A 120 -0.37 -8.51 -5.93
N THR A 121 -0.96 -8.93 -7.03
CA THR A 121 -2.26 -8.41 -7.47
C THR A 121 -3.03 -9.46 -8.25
N PRO A 122 -4.36 -9.56 -8.04
CA PRO A 122 -5.18 -10.46 -8.84
C PRO A 122 -5.54 -9.88 -10.21
N ASP A 123 -5.66 -8.56 -10.33
CA ASP A 123 -6.30 -7.95 -11.49
C ASP A 123 -5.70 -6.61 -11.96
N GLN A 124 -4.63 -6.11 -11.33
CA GLN A 124 -4.04 -4.80 -11.66
C GLN A 124 -2.66 -4.91 -12.31
N GLN A 125 -2.35 -6.03 -12.93
CA GLN A 125 -1.04 -6.25 -13.54
C GLN A 125 -0.70 -5.19 -14.58
N ALA A 126 -1.66 -4.80 -15.42
CA ALA A 126 -1.45 -3.79 -16.46
C ALA A 126 -1.05 -2.43 -15.88
N LEU A 127 -1.66 -2.03 -14.78
CA LEU A 127 -1.32 -0.78 -14.08
C LEU A 127 0.14 -0.80 -13.64
N TYR A 128 0.54 -1.85 -12.95
CA TYR A 128 1.88 -1.92 -12.39
C TYR A 128 2.96 -2.13 -13.44
N ARG A 129 2.67 -2.85 -14.53
CA ARG A 129 3.59 -2.96 -15.66
C ARG A 129 3.90 -1.60 -16.27
N ARG A 130 2.93 -0.69 -16.33
CA ARG A 130 3.17 0.66 -16.84
C ARG A 130 4.17 1.45 -15.99
N PHE A 131 4.28 1.13 -14.69
CA PHE A 131 5.27 1.74 -13.81
C PHE A 131 6.62 1.01 -13.84
N GLY A 132 6.73 -0.10 -14.55
CA GLY A 132 7.96 -0.85 -14.67
C GLY A 132 8.05 -2.13 -13.85
N TRP A 133 7.00 -2.48 -13.10
CA TRP A 133 6.96 -3.78 -12.42
C TRP A 133 6.97 -4.90 -13.43
N GLN A 134 7.71 -5.98 -13.10
CA GLN A 134 7.84 -7.18 -13.91
C GLN A 134 7.21 -8.37 -13.18
N ASP A 135 6.53 -9.24 -13.93
CA ASP A 135 5.94 -10.46 -13.39
C ASP A 135 7.04 -11.40 -12.91
N VAL A 136 6.88 -11.99 -11.73
CA VAL A 136 7.82 -12.95 -11.17
C VAL A 136 7.22 -14.35 -11.11
N GLU A 137 6.01 -14.49 -10.58
CA GLU A 137 5.35 -15.79 -10.44
C GLU A 137 3.86 -15.64 -10.24
N GLN A 138 3.14 -16.76 -10.43
CA GLN A 138 1.72 -16.86 -10.11
C GLN A 138 1.58 -17.61 -8.79
N ARG A 139 0.63 -17.18 -7.96
CA ARG A 139 0.26 -17.87 -6.71
C ARG A 139 -1.25 -17.89 -6.54
N VAL A 140 -1.72 -18.82 -5.72
CA VAL A 140 -3.12 -18.82 -5.26
C VAL A 140 -3.12 -18.37 -3.80
N MET A 141 -3.88 -17.31 -3.51
CA MET A 141 -4.01 -16.75 -2.17
C MET A 141 -5.48 -16.53 -1.88
N ALA A 142 -5.98 -17.10 -0.76
CA ALA A 142 -7.39 -16.99 -0.38
C ALA A 142 -8.33 -17.37 -1.54
N ASP A 143 -8.03 -18.48 -2.23
CA ASP A 143 -8.76 -19.01 -3.39
C ASP A 143 -8.72 -18.11 -4.62
N GLU A 144 -7.86 -17.10 -4.64
CA GLU A 144 -7.71 -16.16 -5.74
C GLU A 144 -6.32 -16.29 -6.37
N GLU A 145 -6.28 -16.31 -7.70
CA GLU A 145 -5.02 -16.35 -8.42
C GLU A 145 -4.42 -14.94 -8.48
N VAL A 146 -3.17 -14.79 -8.05
CA VAL A 146 -2.46 -13.50 -8.04
C VAL A 146 -1.14 -13.60 -8.78
N THR A 147 -0.67 -12.48 -9.30
CA THR A 147 0.66 -12.34 -9.88
C THR A 147 1.56 -11.61 -8.89
N VAL A 148 2.70 -12.20 -8.54
CA VAL A 148 3.74 -11.53 -7.77
C VAL A 148 4.64 -10.78 -8.76
N MET A 149 4.92 -9.52 -8.47
CA MET A 149 5.67 -8.62 -9.35
C MET A 149 6.76 -7.90 -8.57
N VAL A 150 7.80 -7.46 -9.27
CA VAL A 150 8.90 -6.69 -8.67
C VAL A 150 9.26 -5.47 -9.51
N LEU A 151 9.55 -4.37 -8.82
CA LEU A 151 10.16 -3.18 -9.40
C LEU A 151 11.52 -2.97 -8.75
N LYS A 152 12.58 -2.97 -9.56
CA LYS A 152 13.91 -2.64 -9.08
C LYS A 152 14.05 -1.12 -9.04
N ILE A 153 14.35 -0.59 -7.87
CA ILE A 153 14.47 0.85 -7.63
C ILE A 153 15.90 1.32 -7.93
N VAL A 154 16.84 0.46 -7.64
CA VAL A 154 18.28 0.77 -7.83
C VAL A 154 18.91 -0.24 -8.77
#